data_980795d9c337a8cc01e8bab966b268aa
#
_entry.id   980795d9c337a8cc01e8bab966b268aa
#
_cell.length_a   1.000
_cell.length_b   1.000
_cell.length_c   1.000
_cell.angle_alpha   90.00
_cell.angle_beta   90.00
_cell.angle_gamma   90.00
#
_symmetry.space_group_name_H-M   'P 1'
#
loop_
_entity.id
_entity.type
_entity.pdbx_description
1 polymer ?
#
loop_
_entity_poly.entity_id
_entity_poly.type
_entity_poly.pdbx_seq_one_letter_code
_entity_poly.pdbx_strand_id
1 'polypeptide(L)'
;KRRQVKSSTLSCYQLIYLNILAPRFGNTDVENMGKKVVAAFLYELLDSGTKSKKYCSDILIVIKMLIRFAGDELDIDVPDTTWKVIWPTKNKVVTPKLERYTPEEYRKIVSYVMDNPSPRNLGILLTICTGMRIGEVCALQWQDVDLVGKVIHVNKTIERIYLPENIGTDKKKTVVEIGSPKTNSSDRYIPILKDIFPIVKKFS
;
A
#
# COMPACT_ATOMS: atom_id res chain seq x y z
N LYS A 1 1.02 19.19 1.30
CA LYS A 1 0.62 17.80 0.96
C LYS A 1 -0.17 17.09 2.08
N ARG A 2 0.11 17.34 3.36
CA ARG A 2 -0.59 16.69 4.49
C ARG A 2 -2.12 16.77 4.41
N ARG A 3 -2.66 17.86 3.84
CA ARG A 3 -4.12 18.05 3.63
C ARG A 3 -4.66 17.50 2.30
N GLN A 4 -3.79 17.00 1.43
CA GLN A 4 -4.13 16.63 0.04
C GLN A 4 -4.05 15.12 -0.22
N VAL A 5 -3.40 14.37 0.64
CA VAL A 5 -3.18 12.93 0.47
C VAL A 5 -3.49 12.16 1.76
N LYS A 6 -3.81 10.87 1.65
CA LYS A 6 -4.00 9.99 2.81
C LYS A 6 -2.72 9.88 3.64
N SER A 7 -2.85 9.66 4.95
CA SER A 7 -1.74 9.49 5.90
C SER A 7 -0.74 8.43 5.43
N SER A 8 -1.21 7.29 4.91
CA SER A 8 -0.35 6.23 4.37
C SER A 8 0.51 6.69 3.18
N THR A 9 -0.06 7.50 2.28
CA THR A 9 0.68 8.06 1.15
C THR A 9 1.72 9.09 1.61
N LEU A 10 1.34 9.95 2.54
CA LEU A 10 2.25 10.93 3.13
C LEU A 10 3.43 10.24 3.81
N SER A 11 3.15 9.22 4.61
CA SER A 11 4.18 8.42 5.28
C SER A 11 5.15 7.79 4.27
N CYS A 12 4.66 7.23 3.17
CA CYS A 12 5.52 6.72 2.09
C CYS A 12 6.43 7.80 1.50
N TYR A 13 5.91 9.01 1.25
CA TYR A 13 6.72 10.11 0.74
C TYR A 13 7.79 10.55 1.75
N GLN A 14 7.45 10.62 3.02
CA GLN A 14 8.39 10.96 4.09
C GLN A 14 9.49 9.90 4.23
N LEU A 15 9.15 8.61 4.14
CA LEU A 15 10.14 7.52 4.16
C LEU A 15 11.08 7.57 2.96
N ILE A 16 10.58 7.86 1.76
CA ILE A 16 11.42 8.06 0.57
C ILE A 16 12.36 9.25 0.80
N TYR A 17 11.83 10.36 1.30
CA TYR A 17 12.64 11.54 1.58
C TYR A 17 13.76 11.22 2.59
N LEU A 18 13.40 10.73 3.77
CA LEU A 18 14.35 10.50 4.87
C LEU A 18 15.41 9.44 4.55
N ASN A 19 15.01 8.33 3.93
CA ASN A 19 15.90 7.19 3.73
C ASN A 19 16.65 7.22 2.39
N ILE A 20 16.18 7.98 1.40
CA ILE A 20 16.73 7.96 0.05
C ILE A 20 17.18 9.34 -0.39
N LEU A 21 16.30 10.36 -0.28
CA LEU A 21 16.60 11.67 -0.86
C LEU A 21 17.47 12.55 0.04
N ALA A 22 17.18 12.62 1.32
CA ALA A 22 17.94 13.46 2.25
C ALA A 22 19.43 13.03 2.34
N PRO A 23 19.78 11.73 2.44
CA PRO A 23 21.18 11.31 2.41
C PRO A 23 21.92 11.64 1.10
N ARG A 24 21.19 11.67 -0.03
CA ARG A 24 21.80 11.86 -1.36
C ARG A 24 21.80 13.31 -1.81
N PHE A 25 20.73 14.04 -1.55
CA PHE A 25 20.47 15.37 -2.08
C PHE A 25 20.22 16.43 -1.00
N GLY A 26 20.32 16.09 0.29
CA GLY A 26 20.01 17.03 1.38
C GLY A 26 20.83 18.31 1.38
N ASN A 27 22.05 18.28 0.78
CA ASN A 27 22.94 19.44 0.63
C ASN A 27 23.05 19.89 -0.83
N THR A 28 22.13 19.49 -1.70
CA THR A 28 22.13 19.85 -3.12
C THR A 28 21.07 20.92 -3.36
N ASP A 29 21.45 22.02 -4.00
CA ASP A 29 20.49 23.05 -4.40
C ASP A 29 19.49 22.49 -5.40
N VAL A 30 18.24 22.86 -5.23
CA VAL A 30 17.14 22.36 -6.07
C VAL A 30 17.30 22.73 -7.53
N GLU A 31 17.90 23.88 -7.81
CA GLU A 31 18.28 24.37 -9.15
C GLU A 31 19.16 23.37 -9.91
N ASN A 32 19.98 22.61 -9.19
CA ASN A 32 20.90 21.60 -9.75
C ASN A 32 20.24 20.23 -9.95
N MET A 33 18.97 20.04 -9.57
CA MET A 33 18.24 18.76 -9.66
C MET A 33 17.58 18.55 -11.02
N GLY A 34 18.28 18.85 -12.11
CA GLY A 34 17.80 18.65 -13.47
C GLY A 34 17.72 17.18 -13.87
N LYS A 35 17.09 16.94 -15.05
CA LYS A 35 16.85 15.59 -15.60
C LYS A 35 18.07 14.66 -15.54
N LYS A 36 19.25 15.15 -15.95
CA LYS A 36 20.48 14.33 -16.02
C LYS A 36 20.89 13.81 -14.66
N VAL A 37 20.88 14.67 -13.63
CA VAL A 37 21.25 14.31 -12.26
C VAL A 37 20.27 13.31 -11.67
N VAL A 38 18.98 13.58 -11.79
CA VAL A 38 17.93 12.70 -11.26
C VAL A 38 17.90 11.35 -11.99
N ALA A 39 18.01 11.34 -13.32
CA ALA A 39 18.03 10.10 -14.08
C ALA A 39 19.25 9.23 -13.75
N ALA A 40 20.44 9.82 -13.65
CA ALA A 40 21.67 9.09 -13.26
C ALA A 40 21.49 8.42 -11.90
N PHE A 41 20.98 9.14 -10.92
CA PHE A 41 20.71 8.59 -9.58
C PHE A 41 19.69 7.42 -9.61
N LEU A 42 18.63 7.55 -10.38
CA LEU A 42 17.62 6.49 -10.49
C LEU A 42 18.17 5.25 -11.20
N TYR A 43 19.04 5.41 -12.19
CA TYR A 43 19.74 4.30 -12.83
C TYR A 43 20.73 3.62 -11.88
N GLU A 44 21.50 4.38 -11.11
CA GLU A 44 22.40 3.85 -10.07
C GLU A 44 21.61 2.95 -9.08
N LEU A 45 20.45 3.42 -8.58
CA LEU A 45 19.59 2.64 -7.70
C LEU A 45 19.03 1.38 -8.36
N LEU A 46 18.71 1.45 -9.63
CA LEU A 46 18.17 0.31 -10.38
C LEU A 46 19.25 -0.73 -10.67
N ASP A 47 20.45 -0.28 -11.08
CA ASP A 47 21.58 -1.13 -11.46
C ASP A 47 22.21 -1.82 -10.24
N SER A 48 22.19 -1.18 -9.08
CA SER A 48 22.58 -1.82 -7.81
C SER A 48 21.68 -3.00 -7.42
N GLY A 49 20.52 -3.18 -8.08
CA GLY A 49 19.54 -4.23 -7.76
C GLY A 49 18.82 -4.05 -6.43
N THR A 50 19.13 -2.99 -5.67
CA THR A 50 18.53 -2.75 -4.34
C THR A 50 17.10 -2.26 -4.41
N LYS A 51 16.70 -1.64 -5.51
CA LYS A 51 15.36 -1.07 -5.70
C LYS A 51 14.71 -1.56 -7.01
N SER A 52 13.41 -1.80 -6.95
CA SER A 52 12.62 -2.15 -8.13
C SER A 52 12.37 -0.90 -9.00
N LYS A 53 12.14 -1.11 -10.31
CA LYS A 53 11.70 -0.06 -11.24
C LYS A 53 10.48 0.71 -10.71
N LYS A 54 9.50 -0.01 -10.12
CA LYS A 54 8.31 0.62 -9.53
C LYS A 54 8.71 1.57 -8.40
N TYR A 55 9.58 1.13 -7.50
CA TYR A 55 10.04 1.97 -6.38
C TYR A 55 10.85 3.18 -6.87
N CYS A 56 11.71 3.01 -7.89
CA CYS A 56 12.41 4.14 -8.51
C CYS A 56 11.43 5.14 -9.16
N SER A 57 10.32 4.67 -9.72
CA SER A 57 9.26 5.55 -10.22
C SER A 57 8.56 6.32 -9.11
N ASP A 58 8.35 5.70 -7.95
CA ASP A 58 7.77 6.38 -6.78
C ASP A 58 8.75 7.44 -6.21
N ILE A 59 10.06 7.15 -6.17
CA ILE A 59 11.11 8.14 -5.84
C ILE A 59 11.05 9.33 -6.81
N LEU A 60 10.96 9.08 -8.11
CA LEU A 60 10.85 10.14 -9.13
C LEU A 60 9.65 11.06 -8.89
N ILE A 61 8.51 10.49 -8.50
CA ILE A 61 7.31 11.27 -8.15
C ILE A 61 7.60 12.22 -7.00
N VAL A 62 8.25 11.74 -5.94
CA VAL A 62 8.59 12.57 -4.77
C VAL A 62 9.59 13.66 -5.15
N ILE A 63 10.64 13.35 -5.93
CA ILE A 63 11.62 14.35 -6.41
C ILE A 63 10.90 15.47 -7.18
N LYS A 64 10.12 15.11 -8.18
CA LYS A 64 9.39 16.10 -8.99
C LYS A 64 8.41 16.93 -8.17
N MET A 65 7.78 16.33 -7.17
CA MET A 65 6.90 17.04 -6.27
C MET A 65 7.67 18.08 -5.43
N LEU A 66 8.87 17.74 -4.95
CA LEU A 66 9.70 18.66 -4.17
C LEU A 66 10.23 19.81 -5.05
N ILE A 67 10.71 19.53 -6.27
CA ILE A 67 11.17 20.54 -7.21
C ILE A 67 10.04 21.52 -7.53
N ARG A 68 8.83 21.03 -7.86
CA ARG A 68 7.68 21.90 -8.13
C ARG A 68 7.31 22.74 -6.92
N PHE A 69 7.31 22.16 -5.74
CA PHE A 69 7.03 22.89 -4.51
C PHE A 69 8.00 24.04 -4.29
N ALA A 70 9.29 23.83 -4.58
CA ALA A 70 10.31 24.87 -4.48
C ALA A 70 10.05 26.04 -5.45
N GLY A 71 9.63 25.74 -6.69
CA GLY A 71 9.26 26.78 -7.65
C GLY A 71 7.96 27.49 -7.31
N ASP A 72 6.92 26.72 -6.97
CA ASP A 72 5.55 27.27 -6.81
C ASP A 72 5.36 28.03 -5.47
N GLU A 73 6.03 27.58 -4.39
CA GLU A 73 5.77 28.08 -3.03
C GLU A 73 6.96 28.87 -2.43
N LEU A 74 8.17 28.68 -2.92
CA LEU A 74 9.37 29.34 -2.41
C LEU A 74 9.99 30.32 -3.41
N ASP A 75 9.39 30.46 -4.59
CA ASP A 75 9.83 31.36 -5.68
C ASP A 75 11.30 31.14 -6.08
N ILE A 76 11.74 29.86 -6.09
CA ILE A 76 13.07 29.44 -6.49
C ILE A 76 13.05 29.10 -7.97
N ASP A 77 14.09 29.50 -8.73
CA ASP A 77 14.26 29.06 -10.10
C ASP A 77 14.57 27.56 -10.14
N VAL A 78 13.69 26.78 -10.75
CA VAL A 78 13.78 25.32 -10.70
C VAL A 78 13.82 24.69 -12.08
N PRO A 79 14.49 23.54 -12.23
CA PRO A 79 14.51 22.82 -13.50
C PRO A 79 13.11 22.36 -13.92
N ASP A 80 12.88 22.32 -15.24
CA ASP A 80 11.67 21.69 -15.80
C ASP A 80 11.49 20.27 -15.26
N THR A 81 10.27 19.91 -14.91
CA THR A 81 9.89 18.59 -14.39
C THR A 81 8.99 17.80 -15.33
N THR A 82 8.72 18.29 -16.55
CA THR A 82 7.82 17.62 -17.52
C THR A 82 8.44 16.39 -18.18
N TRP A 83 9.81 16.31 -18.19
CA TRP A 83 10.55 15.22 -18.79
C TRP A 83 10.23 13.84 -18.18
N LYS A 84 10.46 12.80 -18.97
CA LYS A 84 10.28 11.39 -18.54
C LYS A 84 11.63 10.68 -18.46
N VAL A 85 11.77 9.76 -17.51
CA VAL A 85 12.88 8.80 -17.47
C VAL A 85 12.57 7.66 -18.43
N ILE A 86 13.53 7.33 -19.30
CA ILE A 86 13.45 6.15 -20.16
C ILE A 86 14.02 4.99 -19.36
N TRP A 87 13.15 4.13 -18.87
CA TRP A 87 13.59 2.98 -18.10
C TRP A 87 14.19 1.91 -19.01
N PRO A 88 15.35 1.32 -18.62
CA PRO A 88 15.93 0.22 -19.39
C PRO A 88 14.91 -0.93 -19.46
N THR A 89 14.78 -1.47 -20.67
CA THR A 89 14.02 -2.70 -20.89
C THR A 89 14.88 -3.83 -20.33
N LYS A 90 14.57 -4.34 -19.15
CA LYS A 90 15.22 -5.56 -18.69
C LYS A 90 14.86 -6.66 -19.69
N ASN A 91 15.85 -7.29 -20.29
CA ASN A 91 15.68 -8.58 -20.94
C ASN A 91 14.85 -9.43 -19.99
N LYS A 92 13.75 -10.01 -20.50
CA LYS A 92 12.70 -10.70 -19.74
C LYS A 92 13.22 -11.26 -18.42
N VAL A 93 13.07 -10.48 -17.34
CA VAL A 93 13.14 -11.06 -16.00
C VAL A 93 12.00 -12.05 -16.02
N VAL A 94 12.34 -13.32 -15.92
CA VAL A 94 11.35 -14.36 -15.68
C VAL A 94 10.65 -13.92 -14.41
N THR A 95 9.51 -13.27 -14.57
CA THR A 95 8.65 -12.94 -13.41
C THR A 95 8.38 -14.29 -12.78
N PRO A 96 8.75 -14.49 -11.50
CA PRO A 96 8.46 -15.76 -10.86
C PRO A 96 6.96 -16.01 -11.07
N LYS A 97 6.65 -17.19 -11.64
CA LYS A 97 5.27 -17.59 -11.89
C LYS A 97 4.56 -17.51 -10.55
N LEU A 98 3.53 -16.67 -10.46
CA LEU A 98 2.76 -16.51 -9.23
C LEU A 98 2.28 -17.92 -8.85
N GLU A 99 2.83 -18.47 -7.79
CA GLU A 99 2.38 -19.74 -7.24
C GLU A 99 0.94 -19.55 -6.77
N ARG A 100 0.05 -20.29 -7.39
CA ARG A 100 -1.36 -20.31 -7.00
C ARG A 100 -1.62 -21.65 -6.34
N TYR A 101 -2.44 -21.62 -5.30
CA TYR A 101 -2.91 -22.87 -4.72
C TYR A 101 -3.61 -23.72 -5.78
N THR A 102 -3.29 -24.99 -5.81
CA THR A 102 -4.04 -25.96 -6.59
C THR A 102 -5.45 -26.11 -6.01
N PRO A 103 -6.42 -26.59 -6.80
CA PRO A 103 -7.77 -26.85 -6.29
C PRO A 103 -7.80 -27.78 -5.07
N GLU A 104 -6.84 -28.69 -4.97
CA GLU A 104 -6.73 -29.63 -3.84
C GLU A 104 -6.19 -28.94 -2.58
N GLU A 105 -5.14 -28.14 -2.70
CA GLU A 105 -4.61 -27.33 -1.59
C GLU A 105 -5.66 -26.33 -1.09
N TYR A 106 -6.38 -25.67 -2.00
CA TYR A 106 -7.47 -24.79 -1.67
C TYR A 106 -8.56 -25.51 -0.85
N ARG A 107 -9.01 -26.71 -1.29
CA ARG A 107 -10.01 -27.49 -0.53
C ARG A 107 -9.49 -27.87 0.86
N LYS A 108 -8.23 -28.27 0.99
CA LYS A 108 -7.61 -28.60 2.29
C LYS A 108 -7.60 -27.39 3.21
N ILE A 109 -7.25 -26.20 2.71
CA ILE A 109 -7.27 -24.95 3.50
C ILE A 109 -8.70 -24.66 3.97
N VAL A 110 -9.67 -24.69 3.09
CA VAL A 110 -11.07 -24.42 3.42
C VAL A 110 -11.59 -25.41 4.46
N SER A 111 -11.37 -26.71 4.25
CA SER A 111 -11.80 -27.75 5.22
C SER A 111 -11.18 -27.50 6.59
N TYR A 112 -9.85 -27.31 6.64
CA TYR A 112 -9.17 -27.04 7.91
C TYR A 112 -9.73 -25.82 8.64
N VAL A 113 -9.99 -24.73 7.91
CA VAL A 113 -10.52 -23.49 8.49
C VAL A 113 -11.94 -23.66 9.00
N MET A 114 -12.77 -24.45 8.31
CA MET A 114 -14.13 -24.78 8.74
C MET A 114 -14.16 -25.69 9.97
N ASP A 115 -13.27 -26.67 10.02
CA ASP A 115 -13.17 -27.63 11.12
C ASP A 115 -12.55 -27.03 12.39
N ASN A 116 -11.79 -25.94 12.24
CA ASN A 116 -11.11 -25.25 13.34
C ASN A 116 -11.57 -23.77 13.45
N PRO A 117 -12.82 -23.52 13.83
CA PRO A 117 -13.38 -22.17 13.91
C PRO A 117 -12.67 -21.32 14.98
N SER A 118 -12.10 -20.20 14.56
CA SER A 118 -11.50 -19.17 15.39
C SER A 118 -11.69 -17.80 14.73
N PRO A 119 -11.56 -16.67 15.45
CA PRO A 119 -11.65 -15.35 14.82
C PRO A 119 -10.68 -15.16 13.65
N ARG A 120 -9.47 -15.71 13.76
CA ARG A 120 -8.46 -15.70 12.69
C ARG A 120 -8.93 -16.51 11.48
N ASN A 121 -9.40 -17.71 11.71
CA ASN A 121 -9.86 -18.61 10.65
C ASN A 121 -11.14 -18.09 9.99
N LEU A 122 -12.03 -17.44 10.75
CA LEU A 122 -13.17 -16.72 10.17
C LEU A 122 -12.72 -15.62 9.20
N GLY A 123 -11.68 -14.83 9.56
CA GLY A 123 -11.12 -13.81 8.66
C GLY A 123 -10.54 -14.40 7.38
N ILE A 124 -9.85 -15.54 7.46
CA ILE A 124 -9.35 -16.28 6.28
C ILE A 124 -10.51 -16.75 5.42
N LEU A 125 -11.53 -17.36 6.03
CA LEU A 125 -12.72 -17.87 5.35
C LEU A 125 -13.49 -16.75 4.63
N LEU A 126 -13.69 -15.62 5.29
CA LEU A 126 -14.30 -14.44 4.70
C LEU A 126 -13.48 -13.94 3.49
N THR A 127 -12.14 -13.84 3.63
CA THR A 127 -11.28 -13.44 2.51
C THR A 127 -11.44 -14.35 1.30
N ILE A 128 -11.43 -15.67 1.53
CA ILE A 128 -11.56 -16.68 0.49
C ILE A 128 -12.94 -16.61 -0.21
N CYS A 129 -14.00 -16.50 0.57
CA CYS A 129 -15.37 -16.59 0.06
C CYS A 129 -15.89 -15.28 -0.54
N THR A 130 -15.35 -14.13 -0.14
CA THR A 130 -15.90 -12.82 -0.51
C THR A 130 -14.95 -11.99 -1.38
N GLY A 131 -13.68 -12.37 -1.46
CA GLY A 131 -12.65 -11.56 -2.12
C GLY A 131 -12.37 -10.22 -1.43
N MET A 132 -12.74 -10.05 -0.17
CA MET A 132 -12.40 -8.86 0.61
C MET A 132 -10.89 -8.72 0.75
N ARG A 133 -10.40 -7.48 0.70
CA ARG A 133 -9.00 -7.18 0.99
C ARG A 133 -8.70 -7.41 2.47
N ILE A 134 -7.48 -7.81 2.81
CA ILE A 134 -7.09 -8.08 4.21
C ILE A 134 -7.40 -6.89 5.14
N GLY A 135 -7.18 -5.66 4.68
CA GLY A 135 -7.49 -4.46 5.46
C GLY A 135 -8.98 -4.25 5.68
N GLU A 136 -9.83 -4.65 4.75
CA GLU A 136 -11.30 -4.62 4.88
C GLU A 136 -11.77 -5.67 5.90
N VAL A 137 -11.25 -6.89 5.82
CA VAL A 137 -11.57 -7.96 6.79
C VAL A 137 -11.11 -7.59 8.20
N CYS A 138 -9.91 -7.03 8.36
CA CYS A 138 -9.41 -6.60 9.66
C CYS A 138 -10.16 -5.40 10.24
N ALA A 139 -10.84 -4.61 9.41
CA ALA A 139 -11.64 -3.47 9.82
C ALA A 139 -13.09 -3.83 10.17
N LEU A 140 -13.53 -5.05 9.81
CA LEU A 140 -14.90 -5.47 9.95
C LEU A 140 -15.32 -5.53 11.42
N GLN A 141 -16.51 -5.05 11.72
CA GLN A 141 -17.14 -5.08 13.03
C GLN A 141 -18.51 -5.77 12.92
N TRP A 142 -19.03 -6.29 14.02
CA TRP A 142 -20.31 -6.97 14.02
C TRP A 142 -21.49 -6.08 13.58
N GLN A 143 -21.41 -4.80 13.84
CA GLN A 143 -22.40 -3.82 13.35
C GLN A 143 -22.44 -3.70 11.81
N ASP A 144 -21.39 -4.16 11.11
CA ASP A 144 -21.33 -4.17 9.65
C ASP A 144 -21.91 -5.47 9.06
N VAL A 145 -22.33 -6.42 9.91
CA VAL A 145 -22.84 -7.73 9.52
C VAL A 145 -24.33 -7.82 9.81
N ASP A 146 -25.14 -7.78 8.78
CA ASP A 146 -26.58 -8.04 8.89
C ASP A 146 -26.84 -9.55 8.80
N LEU A 147 -27.10 -10.17 9.96
CA LEU A 147 -27.39 -11.61 10.03
C LEU A 147 -28.78 -11.96 9.51
N VAL A 148 -29.74 -11.03 9.51
CA VAL A 148 -31.07 -11.23 8.98
C VAL A 148 -31.06 -11.18 7.47
N GLY A 149 -30.51 -10.11 6.92
CA GLY A 149 -30.31 -9.94 5.48
C GLY A 149 -29.17 -10.80 4.91
N LYS A 150 -28.35 -11.42 5.76
CA LYS A 150 -27.16 -12.23 5.39
C LYS A 150 -26.20 -11.49 4.49
N VAL A 151 -25.89 -10.25 4.84
CA VAL A 151 -24.96 -9.39 4.09
C VAL A 151 -23.92 -8.76 5.00
N ILE A 152 -22.77 -8.45 4.42
CA ILE A 152 -21.66 -7.71 5.04
C ILE A 152 -21.56 -6.38 4.34
N HIS A 153 -21.55 -5.28 5.08
CA HIS A 153 -21.28 -3.94 4.56
C HIS A 153 -19.79 -3.61 4.68
N VAL A 154 -19.10 -3.55 3.56
CA VAL A 154 -17.67 -3.20 3.48
C VAL A 154 -17.56 -1.70 3.23
N ASN A 155 -17.30 -0.92 4.25
CA ASN A 155 -17.27 0.55 4.20
C ASN A 155 -15.99 1.16 4.79
N LYS A 156 -15.08 0.34 5.29
CA LYS A 156 -13.83 0.78 5.93
C LYS A 156 -12.69 -0.19 5.70
N THR A 157 -11.48 0.28 5.91
CA THR A 157 -10.26 -0.52 5.84
C THR A 157 -9.32 -0.14 6.97
N ILE A 158 -8.50 -1.08 7.39
CA ILE A 158 -7.40 -0.86 8.34
C ILE A 158 -6.09 -0.79 7.58
N GLU A 159 -5.27 0.21 7.87
CA GLU A 159 -3.94 0.35 7.32
C GLU A 159 -2.92 0.51 8.45
N ARG A 160 -1.75 -0.08 8.28
CA ARG A 160 -0.60 0.15 9.16
C ARG A 160 0.26 1.25 8.55
N ILE A 161 0.39 2.36 9.24
CA ILE A 161 1.10 3.55 8.79
C ILE A 161 2.40 3.68 9.58
N TYR A 162 3.50 3.92 8.89
CA TYR A 162 4.77 4.24 9.53
C TYR A 162 4.74 5.66 10.07
N LEU A 163 5.40 5.87 11.21
CA LEU A 163 5.61 7.16 11.87
C LEU A 163 7.07 7.58 11.64
N PRO A 164 7.35 8.33 10.57
CA PRO A 164 8.74 8.69 10.21
C PRO A 164 9.45 9.47 11.32
N GLU A 165 8.73 10.25 12.10
CA GLU A 165 9.22 10.99 13.24
C GLU A 165 9.78 10.11 14.38
N ASN A 166 9.43 8.84 14.39
CA ASN A 166 9.90 7.87 15.39
C ASN A 166 11.04 6.98 14.88
N ILE A 167 11.55 7.23 13.65
CA ILE A 167 12.70 6.50 13.10
C ILE A 167 13.95 6.87 13.91
N GLY A 168 14.70 5.84 14.31
CA GLY A 168 15.91 6.03 15.15
C GLY A 168 15.63 6.26 16.63
N THR A 169 14.37 6.16 17.08
CA THR A 169 13.98 6.25 18.49
C THR A 169 13.43 4.92 19.01
N ASP A 170 13.32 4.79 20.33
CA ASP A 170 12.69 3.62 20.98
C ASP A 170 11.15 3.65 20.92
N LYS A 171 10.57 4.71 20.34
CA LYS A 171 9.12 4.85 20.22
C LYS A 171 8.54 3.90 19.16
N LYS A 172 7.24 3.65 19.26
CA LYS A 172 6.50 2.83 18.30
C LYS A 172 6.60 3.42 16.89
N LYS A 173 7.10 2.62 15.96
CA LYS A 173 7.38 3.04 14.56
C LYS A 173 6.16 2.98 13.65
N THR A 174 5.06 2.39 14.10
CA THR A 174 3.84 2.26 13.28
C THR A 174 2.60 2.51 14.12
N VAL A 175 1.57 3.02 13.49
CA VAL A 175 0.21 3.15 14.02
C VAL A 175 -0.77 2.42 13.11
N VAL A 176 -1.86 1.94 13.67
CA VAL A 176 -2.96 1.34 12.92
C VAL A 176 -4.07 2.38 12.83
N GLU A 177 -4.47 2.72 11.61
CA GLU A 177 -5.57 3.65 11.33
C GLU A 177 -6.71 2.93 10.64
N ILE A 178 -7.94 3.22 11.05
CA ILE A 178 -9.16 2.82 10.33
C ILE A 178 -9.56 4.00 9.46
N GLY A 179 -9.69 3.76 8.17
CA GLY A 179 -10.03 4.80 7.20
C GLY A 179 -11.10 4.36 6.21
N SER A 180 -11.58 5.32 5.43
CA SER A 180 -12.47 5.04 4.30
C SER A 180 -11.76 4.20 3.23
N PRO A 181 -12.48 3.40 2.46
CA PRO A 181 -11.94 2.70 1.30
C PRO A 181 -11.23 3.65 0.32
N LYS A 182 -10.40 3.09 -0.56
CA LYS A 182 -9.63 3.87 -1.55
C LYS A 182 -10.51 4.54 -2.61
N THR A 183 -11.64 3.92 -2.93
CA THR A 183 -12.57 4.37 -3.98
C THR A 183 -14.00 4.19 -3.50
N ASN A 184 -14.93 4.97 -4.04
CA ASN A 184 -16.37 4.83 -3.75
C ASN A 184 -16.89 3.44 -4.12
N SER A 185 -16.35 2.80 -5.17
CA SER A 185 -16.70 1.43 -5.55
C SER A 185 -16.25 0.36 -4.56
N SER A 186 -15.44 0.72 -3.56
CA SER A 186 -15.05 -0.20 -2.48
C SER A 186 -16.06 -0.22 -1.34
N ASP A 187 -16.96 0.76 -1.26
CA ASP A 187 -18.14 0.73 -0.39
C ASP A 187 -19.19 -0.17 -1.04
N ARG A 188 -19.45 -1.32 -0.45
CA ARG A 188 -20.29 -2.35 -1.05
C ARG A 188 -20.87 -3.31 -0.04
N TYR A 189 -21.99 -3.93 -0.42
CA TYR A 189 -22.60 -5.03 0.30
C TYR A 189 -22.22 -6.36 -0.35
N ILE A 190 -21.83 -7.34 0.47
CA ILE A 190 -21.44 -8.69 0.02
C ILE A 190 -22.36 -9.70 0.69
N PRO A 191 -23.04 -10.58 -0.07
CA PRO A 191 -23.85 -11.63 0.51
C PRO A 191 -22.98 -12.68 1.23
N ILE A 192 -23.45 -13.14 2.39
CA ILE A 192 -22.81 -14.23 3.12
C ILE A 192 -23.27 -15.56 2.50
N LEU A 193 -22.30 -16.34 2.04
CA LEU A 193 -22.61 -17.66 1.47
C LEU A 193 -23.26 -18.59 2.50
N LYS A 194 -24.17 -19.42 2.06
CA LYS A 194 -24.92 -20.35 2.92
C LYS A 194 -24.00 -21.26 3.74
N ASP A 195 -22.92 -21.73 3.14
CA ASP A 195 -22.01 -22.69 3.75
C ASP A 195 -21.19 -22.10 4.92
N ILE A 196 -20.90 -20.79 4.88
CA ILE A 196 -20.13 -20.11 5.93
C ILE A 196 -21.01 -19.39 6.96
N PHE A 197 -22.30 -19.20 6.66
CA PHE A 197 -23.21 -18.47 7.53
C PHE A 197 -23.30 -19.04 8.97
N PRO A 198 -23.35 -20.38 9.19
CA PRO A 198 -23.36 -20.95 10.53
C PRO A 198 -22.10 -20.57 11.34
N ILE A 199 -20.95 -20.50 10.68
CA ILE A 199 -19.67 -20.13 11.32
C ILE A 199 -19.71 -18.64 11.66
N VAL A 200 -20.12 -17.77 10.72
CA VAL A 200 -20.27 -16.33 10.98
C VAL A 200 -21.17 -16.09 12.19
N LYS A 201 -22.34 -16.75 12.24
CA LYS A 201 -23.30 -16.65 13.34
C LYS A 201 -22.74 -17.14 14.69
N LYS A 202 -21.81 -18.09 14.69
CA LYS A 202 -21.18 -18.59 15.93
C LYS A 202 -20.33 -17.55 16.63
N PHE A 203 -19.78 -16.58 15.90
CA PHE A 203 -18.88 -15.55 16.42
C PHE A 203 -19.54 -14.16 16.60
N SER A 204 -20.84 -14.03 16.24
CA SER A 204 -21.60 -12.77 16.36
C SER A 204 -22.15 -12.48 17.80
#